data_734f944629de9118cee653e10a76d6dd
#
_entry.id   734f944629de9118cee653e10a76d6dd
#
_cell.length_a   1.000
_cell.length_b   1.000
_cell.length_c   1.000
_cell.angle_alpha   90.00
_cell.angle_beta   90.00
_cell.angle_gamma   90.00
#
_symmetry.space_group_name_H-M   'P 1'
#
loop_
_entity.id
_entity.type
_entity.pdbx_description
1 polymer ?
#
loop_
_entity_poly.entity_id
_entity_poly.type
_entity_poly.pdbx_seq_one_letter_code
_entity_poly.pdbx_strand_id
1 'polypeptide(L)'
;MEEELENEYLRIEEDIVAALRTVYDPEIPVNVYDLGLIYCVELTDEKFVTITMTLTAPNCPAADFILEDVRMKVEDVEGVTGVEIQLTFEPEWNKDMMSEEAMLELGFL
;
A
#
# COMPACT_ATOMS: atom_id res chain seq x y z
N MET A 1 9.13 -24.39 -15.11
CA MET A 1 7.78 -24.22 -14.54
C MET A 1 7.80 -23.48 -13.19
N GLU A 2 8.60 -23.93 -12.24
CA GLU A 2 8.72 -23.22 -10.95
C GLU A 2 9.29 -21.81 -11.13
N GLU A 3 10.28 -21.63 -11.99
CA GLU A 3 10.84 -20.31 -12.28
C GLU A 3 9.81 -19.35 -12.87
N GLU A 4 8.95 -19.83 -13.75
CA GLU A 4 7.91 -19.00 -14.36
C GLU A 4 6.86 -18.57 -13.33
N LEU A 5 6.49 -19.45 -12.40
CA LEU A 5 5.55 -19.14 -11.33
C LEU A 5 6.14 -18.16 -10.34
N GLU A 6 7.42 -18.34 -9.98
CA GLU A 6 8.13 -17.43 -9.10
C GLU A 6 8.29 -16.05 -9.74
N ASN A 7 8.62 -15.99 -11.04
CA ASN A 7 8.76 -14.74 -11.77
C ASN A 7 7.42 -14.01 -11.87
N GLU A 8 6.34 -14.72 -12.10
CA GLU A 8 5.00 -14.14 -12.14
C GLU A 8 4.62 -13.59 -10.77
N TYR A 9 4.89 -14.34 -9.72
CA TYR A 9 4.61 -13.93 -8.34
C TYR A 9 5.36 -12.65 -7.99
N LEU A 10 6.67 -12.61 -8.29
CA LEU A 10 7.51 -11.43 -8.04
C LEU A 10 7.04 -10.23 -8.86
N ARG A 11 6.65 -10.45 -10.11
CA ARG A 11 6.11 -9.38 -10.96
C ARG A 11 4.86 -8.78 -10.34
N ILE A 12 3.95 -9.63 -9.85
CA ILE A 12 2.72 -9.16 -9.23
C ILE A 12 3.02 -8.38 -7.95
N GLU A 13 3.95 -8.85 -7.13
CA GLU A 13 4.36 -8.11 -5.92
C GLU A 13 4.93 -6.74 -6.27
N GLU A 14 5.80 -6.66 -7.26
CA GLU A 14 6.36 -5.38 -7.72
C GLU A 14 5.28 -4.46 -8.27
N ASP A 15 4.35 -5.00 -9.04
CA ASP A 15 3.24 -4.22 -9.59
C ASP A 15 2.29 -3.71 -8.51
N ILE A 16 2.08 -4.50 -7.45
CA ILE A 16 1.30 -4.06 -6.30
C ILE A 16 1.96 -2.87 -5.62
N VAL A 17 3.27 -2.93 -5.40
CA VAL A 17 4.01 -1.80 -4.80
C VAL A 17 3.92 -0.58 -5.71
N ALA A 18 4.10 -0.76 -7.01
CA ALA A 18 3.96 0.34 -7.97
C ALA A 18 2.56 0.95 -7.92
N ALA A 19 1.52 0.12 -7.80
CA ALA A 19 0.15 0.59 -7.68
C ALA A 19 -0.07 1.40 -6.40
N LEU A 20 0.47 0.92 -5.27
CA LEU A 20 0.37 1.61 -3.99
C LEU A 20 1.05 2.98 -4.01
N ARG A 21 2.12 3.12 -4.79
CA ARG A 21 2.81 4.40 -4.96
C ARG A 21 2.04 5.41 -5.79
N THR A 22 0.91 5.02 -6.37
CA THR A 22 0.02 5.94 -7.09
C THR A 22 -1.12 6.47 -6.24
N VAL A 23 -1.26 5.99 -5.00
CA VAL A 23 -2.31 6.41 -4.08
C VAL A 23 -1.76 7.46 -3.13
N TYR A 24 -2.41 8.61 -3.08
CA TYR A 24 -1.98 9.74 -2.25
C TYR A 24 -3.03 10.08 -1.22
N ASP A 25 -2.57 10.45 -0.03
CA ASP A 25 -3.42 11.13 0.95
C ASP A 25 -3.72 12.52 0.36
N PRO A 26 -4.99 12.94 0.30
CA PRO A 26 -5.32 14.24 -0.32
C PRO A 26 -4.73 15.45 0.42
N GLU A 27 -4.31 15.28 1.65
CA GLU A 27 -3.75 16.38 2.46
C GLU A 27 -2.22 16.38 2.48
N ILE A 28 -1.58 15.29 2.04
CA ILE A 28 -0.12 15.14 2.09
C ILE A 28 0.38 14.78 0.71
N PRO A 29 1.34 15.54 0.13
CA PRO A 29 1.82 15.30 -1.24
C PRO A 29 2.80 14.13 -1.35
N VAL A 30 2.53 13.04 -0.66
CA VAL A 30 3.35 11.82 -0.68
C VAL A 30 2.41 10.63 -0.74
N ASN A 31 2.79 9.60 -1.49
CA ASN A 31 1.97 8.41 -1.64
C ASN A 31 1.94 7.58 -0.35
N VAL A 32 0.91 6.74 -0.21
CA VAL A 32 0.68 5.97 1.01
C VAL A 32 1.80 4.96 1.31
N TYR A 33 2.45 4.45 0.27
CA TYR A 33 3.54 3.49 0.46
C TYR A 33 4.76 4.16 1.09
N ASP A 34 5.19 5.29 0.53
CA ASP A 34 6.34 6.03 1.06
C ASP A 34 6.05 6.71 2.40
N LEU A 35 4.79 7.02 2.69
CA LEU A 35 4.38 7.50 4.01
C LEU A 35 4.54 6.44 5.10
N GLY A 36 4.65 5.16 4.72
CA GLY A 36 4.75 4.08 5.69
C GLY A 36 3.40 3.62 6.22
N LEU A 37 2.32 3.88 5.48
CA LEU A 37 0.98 3.47 5.88
C LEU A 37 0.69 1.99 5.58
N ILE A 38 1.48 1.37 4.72
CA ILE A 38 1.30 -0.03 4.32
C ILE A 38 2.19 -0.89 5.22
N TYR A 39 1.59 -1.65 6.11
CA TYR A 39 2.32 -2.46 7.08
C TYR A 39 2.64 -3.86 6.56
N CYS A 40 1.76 -4.44 5.77
CA CYS A 40 1.95 -5.79 5.26
C CYS A 40 1.17 -5.98 3.98
N VAL A 41 1.79 -6.67 3.02
CA VAL A 41 1.12 -7.09 1.79
C VAL A 41 1.32 -8.60 1.68
N GLU A 42 0.22 -9.34 1.68
CA GLU A 42 0.25 -10.79 1.54
C GLU A 42 -0.39 -11.19 0.21
N LEU A 43 0.35 -11.94 -0.57
CA LEU A 43 -0.12 -12.47 -1.84
C LEU A 43 -0.20 -13.99 -1.73
N THR A 44 -1.40 -14.54 -1.87
CA THR A 44 -1.61 -15.99 -1.80
C THR A 44 -1.23 -16.68 -3.11
N ASP A 45 -1.15 -18.00 -3.08
CA ASP A 45 -0.91 -18.80 -4.29
C ASP A 45 -2.02 -18.60 -5.33
N GLU A 46 -3.21 -18.27 -4.87
CA GLU A 46 -4.36 -17.98 -5.73
C GLU A 46 -4.38 -16.56 -6.24
N LYS A 47 -3.36 -15.78 -5.87
CA LYS A 47 -3.18 -14.38 -6.24
C LYS A 47 -4.24 -13.45 -5.66
N PHE A 48 -4.75 -13.81 -4.49
CA PHE A 48 -5.55 -12.94 -3.66
C PHE A 48 -4.62 -12.11 -2.78
N VAL A 49 -4.90 -10.82 -2.64
CA VAL A 49 -4.05 -9.85 -1.93
C VAL A 49 -4.73 -9.40 -0.64
N THR A 50 -4.03 -9.50 0.47
CA THR A 50 -4.47 -8.90 1.74
C THR A 50 -3.48 -7.78 2.09
N ILE A 51 -3.98 -6.57 2.26
CA ILE A 51 -3.17 -5.41 2.62
C ILE A 51 -3.54 -4.97 4.02
N THR A 52 -2.56 -5.00 4.93
CA THR A 52 -2.71 -4.46 6.28
C THR A 52 -2.12 -3.05 6.27
N MET A 53 -2.92 -2.05 6.59
CA MET A 53 -2.49 -0.67 6.53
C MET A 53 -3.10 0.16 7.64
N THR A 54 -2.57 1.35 7.80
CA THR A 54 -3.05 2.32 8.77
C THR A 54 -3.29 3.68 8.11
N LEU A 55 -3.70 4.64 8.90
CA LEU A 55 -3.86 6.04 8.50
C LEU A 55 -3.08 6.91 9.47
N THR A 56 -2.80 8.15 9.07
CA THR A 56 -2.04 9.08 9.92
C THR A 56 -2.83 9.52 11.15
N ALA A 57 -4.16 9.41 11.09
CA ALA A 57 -5.04 9.72 12.22
C ALA A 57 -6.28 8.83 12.17
N PRO A 58 -6.81 8.40 13.35
CA PRO A 58 -7.99 7.50 13.40
C PRO A 58 -9.26 8.10 12.81
N ASN A 59 -9.39 9.43 12.83
CA ASN A 59 -10.58 10.14 12.39
C ASN A 59 -10.34 10.92 11.10
N CYS A 60 -9.52 10.38 10.20
CA CYS A 60 -9.23 11.01 8.92
C CYS A 60 -10.51 11.06 8.07
N PRO A 61 -10.99 12.25 7.67
CA PRO A 61 -12.21 12.34 6.86
C PRO A 61 -12.05 11.75 5.45
N ALA A 62 -10.83 11.56 5.00
CA ALA A 62 -10.55 10.96 3.69
C ALA A 62 -10.31 9.45 3.79
N ALA A 63 -10.52 8.82 4.96
CA ALA A 63 -10.21 7.41 5.19
C ALA A 63 -10.85 6.49 4.17
N ASP A 64 -12.16 6.59 3.98
CA ASP A 64 -12.89 5.74 3.05
C ASP A 64 -12.39 5.91 1.62
N PHE A 65 -12.07 7.13 1.24
CA PHE A 65 -11.55 7.43 -0.09
C PHE A 65 -10.18 6.77 -0.30
N ILE A 66 -9.29 6.89 0.68
CA ILE A 66 -7.93 6.31 0.60
C ILE A 66 -8.03 4.79 0.51
N LEU A 67 -8.82 4.16 1.38
CA LEU A 67 -8.97 2.70 1.42
C LEU A 67 -9.55 2.18 0.11
N GLU A 68 -10.56 2.85 -0.43
CA GLU A 68 -11.17 2.46 -1.69
C GLU A 68 -10.20 2.63 -2.86
N ASP A 69 -9.41 3.72 -2.86
CA ASP A 69 -8.44 3.95 -3.91
C ASP A 69 -7.34 2.89 -3.89
N VAL A 70 -6.85 2.52 -2.69
CA VAL A 70 -5.89 1.42 -2.54
C VAL A 70 -6.46 0.13 -3.11
N ARG A 71 -7.69 -0.21 -2.74
CA ARG A 71 -8.34 -1.43 -3.21
C ARG A 71 -8.45 -1.45 -4.73
N MET A 72 -8.94 -0.36 -5.31
CA MET A 72 -9.12 -0.26 -6.76
C MET A 72 -7.79 -0.37 -7.52
N LYS A 73 -6.78 0.34 -7.07
CA LYS A 73 -5.47 0.34 -7.73
C LYS A 73 -4.82 -1.05 -7.69
N VAL A 74 -4.94 -1.74 -6.56
CA VAL A 74 -4.36 -3.08 -6.43
C VAL A 74 -5.17 -4.12 -7.22
N GLU A 75 -6.50 -3.99 -7.23
CA GLU A 75 -7.36 -4.87 -8.05
C GLU A 75 -7.03 -4.78 -9.56
N ASP A 76 -6.60 -3.60 -10.01
CA ASP A 76 -6.25 -3.38 -11.40
C ASP A 76 -4.91 -4.02 -11.80
N VAL A 77 -4.13 -4.50 -10.85
CA VAL A 77 -2.88 -5.19 -11.15
C VAL A 77 -3.20 -6.51 -11.85
N GLU A 78 -2.58 -6.74 -13.00
CA GLU A 78 -2.78 -7.95 -13.79
C GLU A 78 -2.37 -9.18 -12.99
N GLY A 79 -3.28 -10.14 -12.90
CA GLY A 79 -3.06 -11.39 -12.17
C GLY A 79 -3.68 -11.41 -10.78
N VAL A 80 -4.03 -10.26 -10.22
CA VAL A 80 -4.68 -10.19 -8.90
C VAL A 80 -6.14 -10.63 -9.02
N THR A 81 -6.54 -11.59 -8.18
CA THR A 81 -7.89 -12.16 -8.20
C THR A 81 -8.85 -11.46 -7.26
N GLY A 82 -8.33 -10.77 -6.25
CA GLY A 82 -9.15 -10.00 -5.32
C GLY A 82 -8.28 -9.33 -4.28
N VAL A 83 -8.85 -8.37 -3.56
CA VAL A 83 -8.12 -7.56 -2.58
C VAL A 83 -8.96 -7.41 -1.32
N GLU A 84 -8.34 -7.63 -0.17
CA GLU A 84 -8.92 -7.31 1.12
C GLU A 84 -8.02 -6.29 1.82
N ILE A 85 -8.62 -5.25 2.37
CA ILE A 85 -7.89 -4.23 3.14
C ILE A 85 -8.22 -4.42 4.62
N GLN A 86 -7.18 -4.58 5.42
CA GLN A 86 -7.31 -4.65 6.88
C GLN A 86 -6.75 -3.37 7.48
N LEU A 87 -7.61 -2.54 8.04
CA LEU A 87 -7.21 -1.30 8.68
C LEU A 87 -6.84 -1.58 10.13
N THR A 88 -5.67 -1.10 10.54
CA THR A 88 -5.21 -1.24 11.93
C THR A 88 -4.58 0.08 12.39
N PHE A 89 -4.64 0.32 13.69
CA PHE A 89 -3.95 1.45 14.31
C PHE A 89 -2.89 0.97 15.31
N GLU A 90 -2.51 -0.30 15.23
CA GLU A 90 -1.42 -0.86 16.03
C GLU A 90 -0.37 -1.51 15.14
N PRO A 91 0.89 -1.04 15.20
CA PRO A 91 1.32 0.15 15.95
C PRO A 91 0.77 1.43 15.33
N GLU A 92 0.67 2.49 16.14
CA GLU A 92 0.29 3.80 15.63
C GLU A 92 1.34 4.28 14.63
N TRP A 93 0.87 4.92 13.57
CA TRP A 93 1.77 5.51 12.59
C TRP A 93 2.52 6.70 13.22
N ASN A 94 3.80 6.81 12.89
CA ASN A 94 4.60 7.99 13.21
C ASN A 94 5.49 8.33 12.02
N LYS A 95 6.05 9.54 12.02
CA LYS A 95 6.83 10.02 10.89
C LYS A 95 8.12 9.25 10.63
N ASP A 96 8.64 8.53 11.62
CA ASP A 96 9.84 7.72 11.45
C ASP A 96 9.59 6.49 10.56
N MET A 97 8.32 6.19 10.30
CA MET A 97 7.93 5.11 9.39
C MET A 97 8.00 5.50 7.92
N MET A 98 8.16 6.80 7.62
CA MET A 98 8.28 7.29 6.25
C MET A 98 9.60 6.85 5.62
N SER A 99 9.57 6.66 4.29
CA SER A 99 10.79 6.46 3.52
C SER A 99 11.64 7.73 3.52
N GLU A 100 12.93 7.59 3.18
CA GLU A 100 13.79 8.77 3.02
C GLU A 100 13.25 9.73 1.98
N GLU A 101 12.71 9.19 0.88
CA GLU A 101 12.12 10.01 -0.18
C GLU A 101 10.96 10.85 0.34
N ALA A 102 10.09 10.25 1.15
CA ALA A 102 8.96 10.96 1.76
C ALA A 102 9.45 12.05 2.72
N MET A 103 10.45 11.74 3.53
CA MET A 103 11.02 12.70 4.46
C MET A 103 11.65 13.89 3.75
N LEU A 104 12.36 13.63 2.62
CA LEU A 104 12.93 14.69 1.80
C LEU A 104 11.83 15.57 1.21
N GLU A 105 10.79 14.95 0.66
CA GLU A 105 9.67 15.67 0.04
C GLU A 105 8.96 16.58 1.02
N LEU A 106 8.83 16.14 2.27
CA LEU A 106 8.13 16.89 3.32
C LEU A 106 9.05 17.80 4.14
N GLY A 107 10.34 17.81 3.84
CA GLY A 107 11.29 18.70 4.49
C GLY A 107 11.80 18.22 5.85
N PHE A 108 11.75 16.92 6.13
CA PHE A 108 12.26 16.35 7.39
C PHE A 108 13.71 15.89 7.30
N LEU A 109 14.29 15.93 6.11
CA LEU A 109 15.70 15.62 5.91
C LEU A 109 16.44 16.80 5.28
#